data_604d42d6410b3ea4769f55562afd0f0e
#
_entry.id   604d42d6410b3ea4769f55562afd0f0e
#
_cell.length_a   1.000
_cell.length_b   1.000
_cell.length_c   1.000
_cell.angle_alpha   90.00
_cell.angle_beta   90.00
_cell.angle_gamma   90.00
#
_symmetry.space_group_name_H-M   'P 1'
#
loop_
_entity.id
_entity.type
_entity.pdbx_description
1 polymer ?
#
loop_
_entity_poly.entity_id
_entity_poly.type
_entity_poly.pdbx_seq_one_letter_code
_entity_poly.pdbx_strand_id
1 'polypeptide(L)'
;MSSKFSKAFLIMFFFITATMPGCLFSDDAVTFEKCDDPDNCLTIAFETKEEYKNTEENPQKLADRLAELLDMDVEIYPVSGPGATIEALRFGKADIGFLDGGAAWLSWQTHGLEVLGAEQKQDGRPFYKAIAWVHKDSDMALADLDDDPETDPYALMEGKTSCHTSALGSSGMLLPMGFMIDSGYIEVVGDPDDIESLTNTVKNYFSEDSSIPDSGTKYYKYIGSLRCLAEGGKDFISFAKDPTVPDYCGDDPESWCFEGEFTSTEDFHGIGYTGVEDGQGFGKAPSHPIMYNPTYMDEAMVAAIQEAFTTMTNNGDDELQDVMSTPGITIINTEDHLGNYGSLIEDVPGIEAYFNQKYD
;
A
#
# COMPACT_ATOMS: atom_id res chain seq x y z
N MET A 1 -76.12 39.77 23.97
CA MET A 1 -76.05 38.72 22.95
C MET A 1 -74.98 39.16 21.98
N SER A 2 -73.81 38.57 22.04
CA SER A 2 -72.57 39.07 21.48
C SER A 2 -72.19 38.23 20.25
N SER A 3 -72.09 38.91 19.14
CA SER A 3 -71.53 38.31 17.87
C SER A 3 -70.02 38.50 17.84
N LYS A 4 -69.29 37.40 17.76
CA LYS A 4 -67.85 37.41 17.59
C LYS A 4 -67.52 37.35 16.10
N PHE A 5 -66.92 38.42 15.59
CA PHE A 5 -66.25 38.45 14.28
C PHE A 5 -64.94 37.69 14.34
N SER A 6 -64.80 36.70 13.50
CA SER A 6 -63.54 36.01 13.24
C SER A 6 -62.76 36.78 12.16
N LYS A 7 -61.57 37.26 12.51
CA LYS A 7 -60.65 37.88 11.56
C LYS A 7 -59.77 36.74 10.95
N ALA A 8 -60.02 36.48 9.68
CA ALA A 8 -59.10 35.68 8.87
C ALA A 8 -57.83 36.46 8.59
N PHE A 9 -56.70 35.96 9.02
CA PHE A 9 -55.39 36.51 8.74
C PHE A 9 -54.86 35.84 7.47
N LEU A 10 -54.83 36.61 6.37
CA LEU A 10 -54.30 36.20 5.08
C LEU A 10 -52.75 36.33 5.15
N ILE A 11 -52.04 35.22 5.33
CA ILE A 11 -50.59 35.19 5.26
C ILE A 11 -50.20 35.07 3.78
N MET A 12 -49.71 36.18 3.22
CA MET A 12 -49.18 36.28 1.88
C MET A 12 -47.71 35.78 1.91
N PHE A 13 -47.47 34.54 1.44
CA PHE A 13 -46.12 34.01 1.27
C PHE A 13 -45.45 34.71 0.08
N PHE A 14 -44.54 35.62 0.38
CA PHE A 14 -43.58 36.09 -0.62
C PHE A 14 -42.53 34.99 -0.89
N PHE A 15 -42.63 34.34 -2.03
CA PHE A 15 -41.52 33.55 -2.54
C PHE A 15 -40.41 34.53 -3.01
N ILE A 16 -39.41 34.68 -2.15
CA ILE A 16 -38.13 35.27 -2.57
C ILE A 16 -37.41 34.18 -3.35
N THR A 17 -37.40 34.25 -4.66
CA THR A 17 -36.50 33.48 -5.51
C THR A 17 -35.09 34.05 -5.28
N ALA A 18 -34.36 33.50 -4.32
CA ALA A 18 -32.93 33.70 -4.25
C ALA A 18 -32.33 33.02 -5.49
N THR A 19 -31.98 33.80 -6.48
CA THR A 19 -31.04 33.40 -7.52
C THR A 19 -29.71 33.16 -6.80
N MET A 20 -29.41 31.90 -6.43
CA MET A 20 -28.07 31.50 -6.05
C MET A 20 -27.20 31.80 -7.27
N PRO A 21 -26.08 32.54 -7.11
CA PRO A 21 -25.06 32.56 -8.15
C PRO A 21 -24.64 31.09 -8.34
N GLY A 22 -24.85 30.58 -9.56
CA GLY A 22 -24.36 29.24 -9.90
C GLY A 22 -22.89 29.20 -9.52
N CYS A 23 -22.52 28.28 -8.66
CA CYS A 23 -21.15 27.82 -8.63
C CYS A 23 -20.84 27.41 -10.07
N LEU A 24 -20.04 28.20 -10.74
CA LEU A 24 -19.32 27.78 -11.91
C LEU A 24 -18.41 26.65 -11.37
N PHE A 25 -18.91 25.41 -11.47
CA PHE A 25 -18.03 24.28 -11.46
C PHE A 25 -17.08 24.54 -12.62
N SER A 26 -15.81 24.75 -12.32
CA SER A 26 -14.79 24.76 -13.34
C SER A 26 -14.89 23.42 -14.05
N ASP A 27 -15.13 23.44 -15.37
CA ASP A 27 -15.09 22.27 -16.26
C ASP A 27 -13.64 21.75 -16.41
N ASP A 28 -12.92 21.62 -15.30
CA ASP A 28 -11.53 21.19 -15.23
C ASP A 28 -11.38 19.73 -14.78
N ALA A 29 -12.45 18.93 -14.76
CA ALA A 29 -12.34 17.50 -14.57
C ALA A 29 -11.49 16.88 -15.70
N VAL A 30 -10.57 16.00 -15.34
CA VAL A 30 -9.82 15.20 -16.31
C VAL A 30 -10.82 14.39 -17.11
N THR A 31 -10.88 14.61 -18.44
CA THR A 31 -11.71 13.81 -19.35
C THR A 31 -10.80 12.84 -20.07
N PHE A 32 -11.08 11.55 -19.92
CA PHE A 32 -10.41 10.49 -20.64
C PHE A 32 -11.15 10.13 -21.92
N GLU A 33 -10.42 9.65 -22.90
CA GLU A 33 -11.01 9.15 -24.15
C GLU A 33 -11.89 7.93 -23.84
N LYS A 34 -13.00 7.81 -24.57
CA LYS A 34 -13.94 6.72 -24.44
C LYS A 34 -13.87 5.83 -25.66
N CYS A 35 -14.04 4.54 -25.46
CA CYS A 35 -14.10 3.59 -26.54
C CYS A 35 -15.30 3.89 -27.47
N ASP A 36 -15.06 3.81 -28.76
CA ASP A 36 -16.11 3.92 -29.78
C ASP A 36 -16.99 2.66 -29.83
N ASP A 37 -16.39 1.50 -29.61
CA ASP A 37 -17.04 0.19 -29.56
C ASP A 37 -16.84 -0.48 -28.19
N PRO A 38 -17.85 -0.47 -27.30
CA PRO A 38 -17.75 -1.09 -25.99
C PRO A 38 -17.49 -2.61 -25.99
N ASP A 39 -17.82 -3.30 -27.12
CA ASP A 39 -17.60 -4.75 -27.27
C ASP A 39 -16.14 -5.07 -27.66
N ASN A 40 -15.36 -4.06 -28.05
CA ASN A 40 -13.93 -4.15 -28.39
C ASN A 40 -13.11 -3.13 -27.61
N CYS A 41 -13.29 -3.09 -26.29
CA CYS A 41 -12.72 -2.11 -25.40
C CYS A 41 -12.14 -2.79 -24.17
N LEU A 42 -10.91 -2.40 -23.76
CA LEU A 42 -10.35 -2.70 -22.45
C LEU A 42 -10.56 -1.51 -21.53
N THR A 43 -11.18 -1.70 -20.39
CA THR A 43 -11.43 -0.65 -19.41
C THR A 43 -10.50 -0.80 -18.19
N ILE A 44 -9.73 0.26 -17.88
CA ILE A 44 -8.75 0.26 -16.79
C ILE A 44 -9.28 1.12 -15.62
N ALA A 45 -9.55 0.52 -14.46
CA ALA A 45 -9.79 1.27 -13.23
C ALA A 45 -8.49 1.91 -12.74
N PHE A 46 -8.44 3.23 -12.73
CA PHE A 46 -7.25 3.98 -12.31
C PHE A 46 -7.61 5.11 -11.34
N GLU A 47 -6.87 5.19 -10.21
CA GLU A 47 -7.04 6.30 -9.27
C GLU A 47 -6.53 7.59 -9.90
N THR A 48 -7.44 8.55 -10.09
CA THR A 48 -7.14 9.79 -10.80
C THR A 48 -7.10 10.98 -9.85
N LYS A 49 -6.17 11.90 -10.10
CA LYS A 49 -6.01 13.16 -9.40
C LYS A 49 -6.07 14.32 -10.39
N GLU A 50 -6.58 15.46 -9.96
CA GLU A 50 -6.69 16.66 -10.83
C GLU A 50 -5.33 17.10 -11.40
N GLU A 51 -4.26 16.91 -10.63
CA GLU A 51 -2.88 17.22 -11.02
C GLU A 51 -2.35 16.41 -12.21
N TYR A 52 -2.91 15.23 -12.49
CA TYR A 52 -2.46 14.38 -13.60
C TYR A 52 -2.83 14.90 -14.99
N LYS A 53 -3.71 15.88 -15.08
CA LYS A 53 -4.30 16.36 -16.33
C LYS A 53 -3.29 16.77 -17.42
N ASN A 54 -2.15 17.32 -17.02
CA ASN A 54 -1.12 17.83 -17.95
C ASN A 54 0.28 17.39 -17.57
N THR A 55 0.43 16.27 -16.85
CA THR A 55 1.70 15.74 -16.39
C THR A 55 2.09 14.46 -17.13
N GLU A 56 3.31 14.02 -16.92
CA GLU A 56 3.80 12.72 -17.40
C GLU A 56 3.05 11.56 -16.72
N GLU A 57 2.45 11.81 -15.56
CA GLU A 57 1.66 10.85 -14.76
C GLU A 57 0.22 10.65 -15.28
N ASN A 58 -0.16 11.22 -16.43
CA ASN A 58 -1.52 11.08 -16.98
C ASN A 58 -1.79 9.64 -17.41
N PRO A 59 -2.77 8.93 -16.78
CA PRO A 59 -3.07 7.53 -17.10
C PRO A 59 -3.52 7.29 -18.55
N GLN A 60 -3.94 8.32 -19.29
CA GLN A 60 -4.26 8.18 -20.70
C GLN A 60 -3.05 7.68 -21.52
N LYS A 61 -1.82 8.07 -21.16
CA LYS A 61 -0.61 7.58 -21.84
C LYS A 61 -0.48 6.05 -21.75
N LEU A 62 -0.77 5.48 -20.57
CA LEU A 62 -0.78 4.02 -20.39
C LEU A 62 -1.88 3.37 -21.24
N ALA A 63 -3.08 3.96 -21.28
CA ALA A 63 -4.18 3.47 -22.09
C ALA A 63 -3.84 3.49 -23.58
N ASP A 64 -3.28 4.61 -24.08
CA ASP A 64 -2.88 4.77 -25.49
C ASP A 64 -1.82 3.73 -25.88
N ARG A 65 -0.84 3.49 -24.99
CA ARG A 65 0.21 2.50 -25.23
C ARG A 65 -0.32 1.06 -25.25
N LEU A 66 -1.21 0.73 -24.33
CA LEU A 66 -1.87 -0.59 -24.34
C LEU A 66 -2.77 -0.78 -25.57
N ALA A 67 -3.48 0.28 -26.01
CA ALA A 67 -4.29 0.24 -27.22
C ALA A 67 -3.45 -0.12 -28.47
N GLU A 68 -2.27 0.48 -28.60
CA GLU A 68 -1.33 0.15 -29.68
C GLU A 68 -0.89 -1.33 -29.66
N LEU A 69 -0.60 -1.86 -28.47
CA LEU A 69 -0.08 -3.22 -28.34
C LEU A 69 -1.14 -4.29 -28.47
N LEU A 70 -2.38 -3.98 -28.06
CA LEU A 70 -3.51 -4.90 -28.10
C LEU A 70 -4.31 -4.83 -29.40
N ASP A 71 -4.09 -3.80 -30.23
CA ASP A 71 -4.90 -3.49 -31.45
C ASP A 71 -6.40 -3.40 -31.13
N MET A 72 -6.74 -2.73 -30.00
CA MET A 72 -8.09 -2.50 -29.52
C MET A 72 -8.20 -1.16 -28.79
N ASP A 73 -9.41 -0.65 -28.59
CA ASP A 73 -9.63 0.55 -27.81
C ASP A 73 -9.35 0.30 -26.31
N VAL A 74 -8.78 1.28 -25.64
CA VAL A 74 -8.53 1.24 -24.18
C VAL A 74 -9.02 2.52 -23.54
N GLU A 75 -9.84 2.41 -22.49
CA GLU A 75 -10.34 3.58 -21.77
C GLU A 75 -9.99 3.55 -20.29
N ILE A 76 -9.86 4.73 -19.68
CA ILE A 76 -9.69 4.88 -18.24
C ILE A 76 -11.06 5.03 -17.56
N TYR A 77 -11.33 4.17 -16.59
CA TYR A 77 -12.43 4.29 -15.65
C TYR A 77 -11.91 4.95 -14.36
N PRO A 78 -12.18 6.24 -14.14
CA PRO A 78 -11.62 6.96 -13.00
C PRO A 78 -12.27 6.46 -11.70
N VAL A 79 -11.42 6.13 -10.72
CA VAL A 79 -11.83 5.71 -9.38
C VAL A 79 -11.21 6.61 -8.31
N SER A 80 -11.80 6.62 -7.12
CA SER A 80 -11.36 7.47 -6.00
C SER A 80 -10.43 6.76 -5.00
N GLY A 81 -10.14 5.49 -5.22
CA GLY A 81 -9.28 4.70 -4.35
C GLY A 81 -9.53 3.19 -4.43
N PRO A 82 -8.84 2.38 -3.61
CA PRO A 82 -8.85 0.93 -3.70
C PRO A 82 -10.24 0.29 -3.60
N GLY A 83 -11.11 0.75 -2.69
CA GLY A 83 -12.48 0.22 -2.57
C GLY A 83 -13.28 0.42 -3.87
N ALA A 84 -13.20 1.61 -4.49
CA ALA A 84 -13.86 1.87 -5.77
C ALA A 84 -13.26 1.04 -6.91
N THR A 85 -11.96 0.74 -6.89
CA THR A 85 -11.32 -0.19 -7.83
C THR A 85 -11.85 -1.61 -7.68
N ILE A 86 -11.93 -2.12 -6.44
CA ILE A 86 -12.50 -3.44 -6.14
C ILE A 86 -13.94 -3.54 -6.66
N GLU A 87 -14.77 -2.54 -6.38
CA GLU A 87 -16.16 -2.51 -6.85
C GLU A 87 -16.27 -2.45 -8.38
N ALA A 88 -15.39 -1.68 -9.05
CA ALA A 88 -15.36 -1.62 -10.51
C ALA A 88 -15.04 -2.99 -11.13
N LEU A 89 -14.03 -3.68 -10.63
CA LEU A 89 -13.64 -5.03 -11.07
C LEU A 89 -14.71 -6.08 -10.73
N ARG A 90 -15.23 -6.04 -9.50
CA ARG A 90 -16.24 -6.98 -9.01
C ARG A 90 -17.50 -6.99 -9.88
N PHE A 91 -17.94 -5.83 -10.33
CA PHE A 91 -19.15 -5.67 -11.13
C PHE A 91 -18.90 -5.54 -12.65
N GLY A 92 -17.68 -5.82 -13.11
CA GLY A 92 -17.35 -5.79 -14.55
C GLY A 92 -17.51 -4.39 -15.18
N LYS A 93 -17.26 -3.32 -14.40
CA LYS A 93 -17.21 -1.94 -14.91
C LYS A 93 -15.81 -1.53 -15.36
N ALA A 94 -14.84 -2.28 -14.94
CA ALA A 94 -13.47 -2.24 -15.42
C ALA A 94 -12.96 -3.67 -15.54
N ASP A 95 -12.07 -3.89 -16.48
CA ASP A 95 -11.48 -5.17 -16.79
C ASP A 95 -10.24 -5.43 -15.94
N ILE A 96 -9.38 -4.40 -15.79
CA ILE A 96 -8.20 -4.44 -14.92
C ILE A 96 -8.15 -3.22 -13.99
N GLY A 97 -7.40 -3.35 -12.88
CA GLY A 97 -7.18 -2.25 -11.94
C GLY A 97 -5.99 -2.51 -11.05
N PHE A 98 -5.44 -1.45 -10.45
CA PHE A 98 -4.25 -1.49 -9.62
C PHE A 98 -4.63 -1.36 -8.16
N LEU A 99 -4.10 -2.26 -7.31
CA LEU A 99 -4.39 -2.28 -5.88
C LEU A 99 -3.09 -2.34 -5.06
N ASP A 100 -3.14 -1.86 -3.83
CA ASP A 100 -2.12 -2.19 -2.84
C ASP A 100 -2.24 -3.66 -2.38
N GLY A 101 -1.18 -4.19 -1.76
CA GLY A 101 -1.14 -5.59 -1.37
C GLY A 101 -2.27 -6.02 -0.43
N GLY A 102 -2.70 -5.16 0.50
CA GLY A 102 -3.79 -5.44 1.43
C GLY A 102 -5.15 -5.49 0.75
N ALA A 103 -5.45 -4.48 -0.09
CA ALA A 103 -6.67 -4.42 -0.87
C ALA A 103 -6.77 -5.59 -1.88
N ALA A 104 -5.65 -5.93 -2.52
CA ALA A 104 -5.57 -7.04 -3.45
C ALA A 104 -5.81 -8.38 -2.74
N TRP A 105 -5.15 -8.63 -1.62
CA TRP A 105 -5.37 -9.84 -0.82
C TRP A 105 -6.83 -9.97 -0.39
N LEU A 106 -7.42 -8.92 0.17
CA LEU A 106 -8.83 -8.93 0.56
C LEU A 106 -9.75 -9.22 -0.62
N SER A 107 -9.55 -8.53 -1.75
CA SER A 107 -10.40 -8.70 -2.94
C SER A 107 -10.31 -10.11 -3.54
N TRP A 108 -9.13 -10.74 -3.45
CA TRP A 108 -8.97 -12.15 -3.79
C TRP A 108 -9.77 -13.04 -2.84
N GLN A 109 -9.61 -12.89 -1.51
CA GLN A 109 -10.27 -13.73 -0.51
C GLN A 109 -11.79 -13.58 -0.52
N THR A 110 -12.31 -12.35 -0.72
CA THR A 110 -13.75 -12.07 -0.59
C THR A 110 -14.52 -12.11 -1.91
N HIS A 111 -13.86 -11.79 -3.02
CA HIS A 111 -14.52 -11.61 -4.32
C HIS A 111 -13.92 -12.47 -5.44
N GLY A 112 -12.86 -13.23 -5.17
CA GLY A 112 -12.22 -14.08 -6.17
C GLY A 112 -11.55 -13.30 -7.30
N LEU A 113 -11.15 -12.04 -7.07
CA LEU A 113 -10.33 -11.31 -8.03
C LEU A 113 -8.94 -11.94 -8.10
N GLU A 114 -8.32 -11.92 -9.26
CA GLU A 114 -7.03 -12.57 -9.50
C GLU A 114 -5.96 -11.58 -9.95
N VAL A 115 -4.69 -11.96 -9.75
CA VAL A 115 -3.51 -11.19 -10.16
C VAL A 115 -3.16 -11.54 -11.61
N LEU A 116 -3.06 -10.50 -12.44
CA LEU A 116 -2.58 -10.61 -13.82
C LEU A 116 -1.06 -10.45 -13.91
N GLY A 117 -0.50 -9.58 -13.08
CA GLY A 117 0.92 -9.25 -12.96
C GLY A 117 1.13 -8.27 -11.82
N ALA A 118 2.37 -7.91 -11.53
CA ALA A 118 2.70 -7.00 -10.43
C ALA A 118 3.87 -6.07 -10.79
N GLU A 119 3.84 -4.86 -10.24
CA GLU A 119 4.92 -3.87 -10.39
C GLU A 119 6.27 -4.44 -9.95
N GLN A 120 7.32 -4.11 -10.68
CA GLN A 120 8.69 -4.43 -10.29
C GLN A 120 9.28 -3.37 -9.37
N LYS A 121 10.19 -3.78 -8.52
CA LYS A 121 11.16 -2.89 -7.88
C LYS A 121 12.36 -2.70 -8.81
N GLN A 122 13.28 -1.78 -8.48
CA GLN A 122 14.42 -1.44 -9.34
C GLN A 122 15.32 -2.64 -9.69
N ASP A 123 15.28 -3.70 -8.90
CA ASP A 123 15.99 -4.95 -9.12
C ASP A 123 15.15 -6.03 -9.84
N GLY A 124 13.96 -5.69 -10.32
CA GLY A 124 13.06 -6.57 -11.07
C GLY A 124 12.16 -7.46 -10.20
N ARG A 125 12.26 -7.40 -8.86
CA ARG A 125 11.39 -8.20 -7.97
C ARG A 125 9.97 -7.63 -7.92
N PRO A 126 8.92 -8.48 -7.90
CA PRO A 126 7.54 -8.03 -7.67
C PRO A 126 7.19 -7.99 -6.16
N PHE A 127 8.16 -7.83 -5.28
CA PHE A 127 7.99 -7.76 -3.82
C PHE A 127 9.12 -6.97 -3.17
N TYR A 128 8.96 -6.62 -1.92
CA TYR A 128 10.01 -6.16 -1.00
C TYR A 128 9.93 -6.93 0.31
N LYS A 129 11.03 -6.97 1.08
CA LYS A 129 11.08 -7.69 2.36
C LYS A 129 10.82 -6.74 3.52
N ALA A 130 10.11 -7.22 4.53
CA ALA A 130 9.95 -6.52 5.81
C ALA A 130 11.14 -6.86 6.72
N ILE A 131 11.85 -5.85 7.18
CA ILE A 131 13.11 -5.99 7.91
C ILE A 131 13.04 -5.21 9.23
N ALA A 132 13.64 -5.77 10.28
CA ALA A 132 14.02 -5.02 11.48
C ALA A 132 15.43 -4.47 11.29
N TRP A 133 15.54 -3.18 11.07
CA TRP A 133 16.81 -2.47 11.03
C TRP A 133 17.20 -2.05 12.44
N VAL A 134 18.44 -2.34 12.84
CA VAL A 134 19.02 -2.04 14.15
C VAL A 134 20.45 -1.50 13.97
N HIS A 135 21.03 -0.99 15.05
CA HIS A 135 22.47 -0.67 15.05
C HIS A 135 23.30 -1.97 15.08
N LYS A 136 24.37 -2.06 14.28
CA LYS A 136 25.23 -3.26 14.18
C LYS A 136 25.85 -3.73 15.51
N ASP A 137 26.05 -2.83 16.48
CA ASP A 137 26.56 -3.15 17.82
C ASP A 137 25.44 -3.31 18.85
N SER A 138 24.18 -3.42 18.45
CA SER A 138 23.07 -3.75 19.34
C SER A 138 23.12 -5.22 19.75
N ASP A 139 22.50 -5.56 20.88
CA ASP A 139 22.43 -6.96 21.34
C ASP A 139 21.76 -7.86 20.30
N MET A 140 20.74 -7.32 19.62
CA MET A 140 20.00 -8.01 18.54
C MET A 140 20.89 -8.32 17.33
N ALA A 141 21.68 -7.33 16.86
CA ALA A 141 22.59 -7.54 15.75
C ALA A 141 23.73 -8.51 16.10
N LEU A 142 24.24 -8.46 17.33
CA LEU A 142 25.27 -9.39 17.78
C LEU A 142 24.75 -10.82 17.86
N ALA A 143 23.52 -11.03 18.33
CA ALA A 143 22.86 -12.33 18.35
C ALA A 143 22.55 -12.87 16.94
N ASP A 144 22.20 -11.99 15.98
CA ASP A 144 21.96 -12.39 14.58
C ASP A 144 23.26 -12.82 13.85
N LEU A 145 24.42 -12.36 14.34
CA LEU A 145 25.72 -12.57 13.71
C LEU A 145 26.57 -13.67 14.39
N ASP A 146 26.20 -14.16 15.56
CA ASP A 146 27.04 -15.07 16.35
C ASP A 146 26.86 -16.55 16.00
N ASP A 147 25.91 -16.91 15.12
CA ASP A 147 25.57 -18.27 14.73
C ASP A 147 25.24 -19.21 15.93
N ASP A 148 24.94 -18.64 17.12
CA ASP A 148 24.58 -19.43 18.32
C ASP A 148 23.05 -19.65 18.33
N PRO A 149 22.58 -20.90 18.20
CA PRO A 149 21.13 -21.18 18.21
C PRO A 149 20.46 -20.95 19.58
N GLU A 150 21.24 -20.69 20.64
CA GLU A 150 20.70 -20.34 21.96
C GLU A 150 20.45 -18.84 22.12
N THR A 151 20.99 -18.02 21.22
CA THR A 151 20.73 -16.56 21.15
C THR A 151 19.74 -16.28 20.04
N ASP A 152 18.64 -15.62 20.39
CA ASP A 152 17.56 -15.32 19.45
C ASP A 152 17.40 -13.80 19.31
N PRO A 153 17.75 -13.22 18.15
CA PRO A 153 17.67 -11.77 17.93
C PRO A 153 16.24 -11.23 18.07
N TYR A 154 15.22 -12.03 17.74
CA TYR A 154 13.82 -11.60 17.86
C TYR A 154 13.36 -11.54 19.32
N ALA A 155 13.77 -12.49 20.15
CA ALA A 155 13.48 -12.47 21.59
C ALA A 155 14.13 -11.28 22.28
N LEU A 156 15.29 -10.83 21.81
CA LEU A 156 16.00 -9.65 22.36
C LEU A 156 15.35 -8.30 22.00
N MET A 157 14.31 -8.30 21.18
CA MET A 157 13.52 -7.11 20.85
C MET A 157 12.57 -6.70 21.98
N GLU A 158 12.28 -7.58 22.94
CA GLU A 158 11.41 -7.29 24.09
C GLU A 158 11.95 -6.11 24.90
N GLY A 159 11.08 -5.15 25.17
CA GLY A 159 11.40 -3.93 25.93
C GLY A 159 12.21 -2.87 25.18
N LYS A 160 12.64 -3.11 23.94
CA LYS A 160 13.29 -2.11 23.08
C LYS A 160 12.27 -1.10 22.55
N THR A 161 12.72 0.03 22.05
CA THR A 161 11.85 1.04 21.44
C THR A 161 11.71 0.76 19.95
N SER A 162 10.48 0.45 19.50
CA SER A 162 10.19 0.18 18.11
C SER A 162 9.73 1.43 17.36
N CYS A 163 10.16 1.55 16.11
CA CYS A 163 9.82 2.61 15.19
C CYS A 163 9.07 2.00 14.00
N HIS A 164 7.78 2.28 13.91
CA HIS A 164 6.91 1.79 12.85
C HIS A 164 6.69 2.85 11.77
N THR A 165 6.32 2.44 10.56
CA THR A 165 6.05 3.37 9.45
C THR A 165 4.71 4.09 9.58
N SER A 166 3.73 3.39 10.14
CA SER A 166 2.37 3.83 10.46
C SER A 166 1.65 2.71 11.23
N ALA A 167 0.43 2.95 11.69
CA ALA A 167 -0.35 1.95 12.41
C ALA A 167 -0.64 0.66 11.60
N LEU A 168 -0.67 0.73 10.27
CA LEU A 168 -1.10 -0.37 9.39
C LEU A 168 -0.23 -0.51 8.12
N GLY A 169 1.03 -0.06 8.20
CA GLY A 169 1.98 -0.24 7.10
C GLY A 169 2.42 -1.70 6.96
N SER A 170 2.36 -2.30 5.76
CA SER A 170 2.67 -3.71 5.55
C SER A 170 4.02 -4.13 6.14
N SER A 171 5.15 -3.60 5.64
CA SER A 171 6.49 -3.99 6.14
C SER A 171 6.91 -3.28 7.43
N GLY A 172 6.24 -2.18 7.80
CA GLY A 172 6.57 -1.44 9.01
C GLY A 172 5.72 -1.78 10.23
N MET A 173 4.67 -2.61 10.07
CA MET A 173 3.79 -3.00 11.16
C MET A 173 3.21 -4.41 10.95
N LEU A 174 2.44 -4.64 9.88
CA LEU A 174 1.63 -5.86 9.76
C LEU A 174 2.48 -7.12 9.66
N LEU A 175 3.46 -7.16 8.76
CA LEU A 175 4.34 -8.32 8.61
C LEU A 175 5.21 -8.60 9.85
N PRO A 176 5.89 -7.61 10.45
CA PRO A 176 6.63 -7.83 11.68
C PRO A 176 5.75 -8.33 12.83
N MET A 177 4.58 -7.72 13.02
CA MET A 177 3.69 -8.11 14.12
C MET A 177 3.04 -9.47 13.88
N GLY A 178 2.56 -9.75 12.67
CA GLY A 178 2.03 -11.06 12.31
C GLY A 178 3.05 -12.17 12.55
N PHE A 179 4.27 -12.02 12.03
CA PHE A 179 5.37 -12.96 12.26
C PHE A 179 5.67 -13.17 13.76
N MET A 180 5.76 -12.10 14.53
CA MET A 180 6.12 -12.20 15.94
C MET A 180 4.99 -12.78 16.81
N ILE A 181 3.73 -12.57 16.43
CA ILE A 181 2.56 -13.18 17.09
C ILE A 181 2.47 -14.66 16.73
N ASP A 182 2.51 -15.02 15.44
CA ASP A 182 2.47 -16.42 14.98
C ASP A 182 3.61 -17.26 15.56
N SER A 183 4.82 -16.70 15.59
CA SER A 183 5.99 -17.35 16.18
C SER A 183 5.98 -17.42 17.71
N GLY A 184 5.01 -16.80 18.37
CA GLY A 184 4.84 -16.84 19.83
C GLY A 184 5.77 -15.91 20.62
N TYR A 185 6.44 -14.96 19.97
CA TYR A 185 7.22 -13.92 20.68
C TYR A 185 6.33 -12.92 21.39
N ILE A 186 5.18 -12.59 20.78
CA ILE A 186 4.25 -11.56 21.25
C ILE A 186 2.89 -12.20 21.54
N GLU A 187 2.33 -11.91 22.74
CA GLU A 187 0.95 -12.21 23.07
C GLU A 187 0.07 -10.98 22.77
N VAL A 188 -1.08 -11.17 22.13
CA VAL A 188 -2.03 -10.10 21.85
C VAL A 188 -2.59 -9.53 23.15
N VAL A 189 -2.54 -8.19 23.29
CA VAL A 189 -3.08 -7.47 24.43
C VAL A 189 -4.37 -6.78 24.04
N GLY A 190 -5.50 -7.30 24.50
CA GLY A 190 -6.84 -6.79 24.21
C GLY A 190 -7.72 -7.81 23.50
N ASP A 191 -8.64 -7.32 22.68
CA ASP A 191 -9.55 -8.18 21.90
C ASP A 191 -8.82 -8.59 20.59
N PRO A 192 -8.64 -9.90 20.31
CA PRO A 192 -8.00 -10.35 19.09
C PRO A 192 -8.78 -10.01 17.81
N ASP A 193 -10.06 -9.72 17.92
CA ASP A 193 -10.91 -9.31 16.78
C ASP A 193 -10.95 -7.78 16.58
N ASP A 194 -10.21 -7.01 17.40
CA ASP A 194 -10.17 -5.55 17.34
C ASP A 194 -8.80 -5.03 16.92
N ILE A 195 -8.73 -4.33 15.79
CA ILE A 195 -7.51 -3.72 15.26
C ILE A 195 -6.84 -2.71 16.22
N GLU A 196 -7.61 -2.07 17.09
CA GLU A 196 -7.08 -1.15 18.09
C GLU A 196 -6.19 -1.88 19.13
N SER A 197 -6.35 -3.19 19.29
CA SER A 197 -5.50 -4.03 20.14
C SER A 197 -4.06 -4.12 19.65
N LEU A 198 -3.81 -3.91 18.35
CA LEU A 198 -2.46 -3.93 17.78
C LEU A 198 -1.55 -2.89 18.43
N THR A 199 -2.03 -1.67 18.59
CA THR A 199 -1.25 -0.58 19.24
C THR A 199 -0.90 -0.93 20.68
N ASN A 200 -1.84 -1.49 21.43
CA ASN A 200 -1.60 -1.92 22.81
C ASN A 200 -0.60 -3.08 22.87
N THR A 201 -0.71 -4.03 21.96
CA THR A 201 0.18 -5.19 21.82
C THR A 201 1.62 -4.73 21.56
N VAL A 202 1.83 -3.84 20.60
CA VAL A 202 3.15 -3.24 20.30
C VAL A 202 3.74 -2.58 21.54
N LYS A 203 3.00 -1.69 22.22
CA LYS A 203 3.49 -0.95 23.38
C LYS A 203 3.75 -1.81 24.60
N ASN A 204 3.03 -2.93 24.72
CA ASN A 204 3.24 -3.87 25.82
C ASN A 204 4.51 -4.72 25.63
N TYR A 205 4.79 -5.16 24.41
CA TYR A 205 5.97 -5.99 24.13
C TYR A 205 7.26 -5.16 24.00
N PHE A 206 7.21 -4.10 23.20
CA PHE A 206 8.35 -3.19 23.05
C PHE A 206 8.38 -2.17 24.21
N SER A 207 8.29 -0.93 23.93
CA SER A 207 8.30 0.15 24.91
C SER A 207 7.06 1.03 24.75
N GLU A 208 6.57 1.63 25.83
CA GLU A 208 5.52 2.67 25.76
C GLU A 208 5.91 3.85 24.86
N ASP A 209 7.23 4.08 24.70
CA ASP A 209 7.78 5.14 23.85
C ASP A 209 7.89 4.72 22.37
N SER A 210 7.45 3.51 22.02
CA SER A 210 7.45 3.04 20.63
C SER A 210 6.64 3.95 19.71
N SER A 211 7.23 4.27 18.55
CA SER A 211 6.67 5.22 17.60
C SER A 211 5.72 4.50 16.63
N ILE A 212 4.42 4.81 16.70
CA ILE A 212 3.38 4.43 15.74
C ILE A 212 2.82 5.73 15.16
N PRO A 213 3.46 6.30 14.13
CA PRO A 213 3.22 7.69 13.73
C PRO A 213 1.98 7.86 12.87
N ASP A 214 1.29 8.98 13.08
CA ASP A 214 0.25 9.48 12.18
C ASP A 214 0.85 10.16 10.94
N SER A 215 0.05 10.24 9.87
CA SER A 215 0.42 10.94 8.64
C SER A 215 0.82 12.39 8.92
N GLY A 216 1.90 12.83 8.25
CA GLY A 216 2.43 14.19 8.37
C GLY A 216 3.31 14.43 9.59
N THR A 217 3.54 13.42 10.45
CA THR A 217 4.49 13.53 11.57
C THR A 217 5.92 13.19 11.16
N LYS A 218 6.89 13.58 11.99
CA LYS A 218 8.34 13.42 11.73
C LYS A 218 8.77 12.00 11.41
N TYR A 219 8.16 11.01 12.09
CA TYR A 219 8.56 9.61 11.99
C TYR A 219 7.66 8.78 11.07
N TYR A 220 6.78 9.44 10.30
CA TYR A 220 5.86 8.77 9.37
C TYR A 220 6.57 8.21 8.13
N LYS A 221 6.09 7.08 7.62
CA LYS A 221 6.62 6.31 6.49
C LYS A 221 8.01 5.69 6.77
N TYR A 222 8.61 5.11 5.72
CA TYR A 222 9.91 4.43 5.79
C TYR A 222 11.04 5.36 6.22
N ILE A 223 11.13 6.53 5.60
CA ILE A 223 12.10 7.57 5.95
C ILE A 223 11.98 7.97 7.43
N GLY A 224 10.77 8.12 7.93
CA GLY A 224 10.52 8.50 9.31
C GLY A 224 10.85 7.40 10.31
N SER A 225 10.51 6.13 10.00
CA SER A 225 10.86 4.98 10.84
C SER A 225 12.38 4.82 10.95
N LEU A 226 13.12 4.93 9.83
CA LEU A 226 14.58 4.86 9.85
C LEU A 226 15.21 6.03 10.61
N ARG A 227 14.65 7.24 10.47
CA ARG A 227 15.07 8.41 11.21
C ARG A 227 14.88 8.24 12.73
N CYS A 228 13.77 7.63 13.14
CA CYS A 228 13.52 7.32 14.56
C CYS A 228 14.61 6.40 15.13
N LEU A 229 15.05 5.38 14.39
CA LEU A 229 16.19 4.53 14.77
C LEU A 229 17.49 5.34 14.84
N ALA A 230 17.83 6.11 13.81
CA ALA A 230 19.09 6.86 13.74
C ALA A 230 19.23 7.88 14.89
N GLU A 231 18.14 8.53 15.28
CA GLU A 231 18.10 9.47 16.40
C GLU A 231 18.05 8.76 17.77
N GLY A 232 17.52 7.54 17.84
CA GLY A 232 17.33 6.78 19.08
C GLY A 232 18.52 5.92 19.50
N GLY A 233 19.35 5.45 18.55
CA GLY A 233 20.54 4.65 18.82
C GLY A 233 20.30 3.16 19.02
N LYS A 234 21.19 2.48 19.77
CA LYS A 234 21.32 1.01 19.84
C LYS A 234 20.13 0.26 20.44
N ASP A 235 19.32 0.91 21.25
CA ASP A 235 18.14 0.29 21.86
C ASP A 235 16.87 0.51 21.05
N PHE A 236 16.99 1.05 19.82
CA PHE A 236 15.88 1.29 18.92
C PHE A 236 15.87 0.27 17.76
N ILE A 237 14.66 0.01 17.22
CA ILE A 237 14.42 -0.88 16.10
C ILE A 237 13.57 -0.14 15.07
N SER A 238 13.96 -0.11 13.80
CA SER A 238 13.12 0.40 12.72
C SER A 238 12.55 -0.76 11.92
N PHE A 239 11.23 -0.90 11.90
CA PHE A 239 10.55 -1.82 10.99
C PHE A 239 10.28 -1.12 9.66
N ALA A 240 10.91 -1.61 8.60
CA ALA A 240 10.84 -1.00 7.28
C ALA A 240 11.09 -2.03 6.16
N LYS A 241 11.00 -1.58 4.90
CA LYS A 241 11.36 -2.41 3.75
C LYS A 241 12.89 -2.54 3.59
N ASP A 242 13.34 -3.61 2.95
CA ASP A 242 14.77 -3.89 2.71
C ASP A 242 15.54 -2.76 2.00
N PRO A 243 15.02 -2.02 1.00
CA PRO A 243 15.75 -0.92 0.38
C PRO A 243 15.77 0.39 1.21
N THR A 244 15.15 0.44 2.40
CA THR A 244 15.02 1.69 3.17
C THR A 244 16.38 2.29 3.55
N VAL A 245 17.33 1.48 4.02
CA VAL A 245 18.67 2.00 4.37
C VAL A 245 19.44 2.44 3.13
N PRO A 246 19.54 1.66 2.03
CA PRO A 246 20.14 2.14 0.79
C PRO A 246 19.48 3.38 0.22
N ASP A 247 18.14 3.46 0.24
CA ASP A 247 17.38 4.57 -0.35
C ASP A 247 17.64 5.91 0.35
N TYR A 248 17.78 5.91 1.68
CA TYR A 248 17.85 7.16 2.47
C TYR A 248 19.21 7.44 3.12
N CYS A 249 20.01 6.41 3.38
CA CYS A 249 21.30 6.51 4.04
C CYS A 249 22.44 5.88 3.20
N GLY A 250 22.22 5.68 1.89
CA GLY A 250 23.20 5.16 0.96
C GLY A 250 24.13 6.24 0.38
N ASP A 251 24.19 6.34 -0.97
CA ASP A 251 25.14 7.20 -1.70
C ASP A 251 24.90 8.71 -1.48
N ASP A 252 23.64 9.14 -1.31
CA ASP A 252 23.24 10.53 -0.99
C ASP A 252 22.43 10.57 0.30
N PRO A 253 23.09 10.44 1.47
CA PRO A 253 22.42 10.24 2.73
C PRO A 253 21.69 11.49 3.22
N GLU A 254 20.52 11.29 3.78
CA GLU A 254 19.82 12.31 4.51
C GLU A 254 20.65 12.80 5.71
N SER A 255 20.57 14.07 6.05
CA SER A 255 21.42 14.71 7.08
C SER A 255 21.36 14.04 8.46
N TRP A 256 20.21 13.43 8.80
CA TRP A 256 19.98 12.76 10.08
C TRP A 256 20.53 11.33 10.14
N CYS A 257 20.92 10.71 9.01
CA CYS A 257 21.36 9.31 8.95
C CYS A 257 22.55 9.02 9.85
N PHE A 258 23.48 9.97 9.96
CA PHE A 258 24.76 9.81 10.67
C PHE A 258 24.90 10.79 11.82
N GLU A 259 23.78 11.11 12.45
CA GLU A 259 23.75 11.82 13.72
C GLU A 259 23.69 10.79 14.88
N GLY A 260 24.32 11.10 16.00
CA GLY A 260 24.32 10.24 17.18
C GLY A 260 25.29 9.05 17.09
N GLU A 261 24.78 7.83 17.23
CA GLU A 261 25.59 6.60 17.29
C GLU A 261 25.92 6.03 15.90
N PHE A 262 25.15 6.39 14.89
CA PHE A 262 25.39 5.99 13.50
C PHE A 262 26.42 6.92 12.85
N THR A 263 27.40 6.36 12.15
CA THR A 263 28.50 7.09 11.51
C THR A 263 28.63 6.76 10.02
N SER A 264 28.06 5.67 9.59
CA SER A 264 28.06 5.20 8.20
C SER A 264 26.86 4.29 7.94
N THR A 265 26.58 4.01 6.67
CA THR A 265 25.57 3.04 6.24
C THR A 265 25.84 1.64 6.80
N GLU A 266 27.11 1.28 7.01
CA GLU A 266 27.52 -0.01 7.57
C GLU A 266 27.16 -0.19 9.05
N ASP A 267 26.72 0.88 9.74
CA ASP A 267 26.25 0.80 11.12
C ASP A 267 24.81 0.28 11.24
N PHE A 268 24.07 0.23 10.10
CA PHE A 268 22.74 -0.37 10.04
C PHE A 268 22.86 -1.87 9.74
N HIS A 269 22.21 -2.68 10.56
CA HIS A 269 22.11 -4.14 10.39
C HIS A 269 20.66 -4.55 10.27
N GLY A 270 20.34 -5.41 9.28
CA GLY A 270 19.01 -5.98 9.10
C GLY A 270 18.92 -7.37 9.70
N ILE A 271 18.09 -7.57 10.70
CA ILE A 271 17.92 -8.87 11.39
C ILE A 271 17.34 -9.92 10.41
N GLY A 272 18.00 -11.08 10.33
CA GLY A 272 17.64 -12.16 9.42
C GLY A 272 17.72 -11.78 7.94
N TYR A 273 18.48 -10.72 7.60
CA TYR A 273 18.59 -10.21 6.24
C TYR A 273 20.06 -10.24 5.76
N THR A 274 20.36 -11.15 4.86
CA THR A 274 21.70 -11.33 4.28
C THR A 274 21.80 -10.82 2.83
N GLY A 275 20.76 -10.11 2.37
CA GLY A 275 20.67 -9.56 1.04
C GLY A 275 19.36 -9.91 0.32
N VAL A 276 19.27 -9.52 -0.96
CA VAL A 276 18.05 -9.68 -1.78
C VAL A 276 17.69 -11.15 -1.99
N GLU A 277 18.67 -11.99 -2.24
CA GLU A 277 18.50 -13.41 -2.57
C GLU A 277 18.20 -14.26 -1.32
N ASP A 278 18.94 -14.03 -0.24
CA ASP A 278 18.93 -14.81 0.98
C ASP A 278 18.39 -14.01 2.17
N GLY A 279 17.91 -14.72 3.19
CA GLY A 279 17.34 -14.11 4.40
C GLY A 279 16.00 -13.41 4.12
N GLN A 280 14.97 -13.76 4.90
CA GLN A 280 13.61 -13.29 4.60
C GLN A 280 13.14 -12.14 5.51
N GLY A 281 13.88 -11.84 6.59
CA GLY A 281 13.36 -10.97 7.65
C GLY A 281 12.00 -11.49 8.12
N PHE A 282 10.98 -10.63 8.13
CA PHE A 282 9.61 -10.99 8.49
C PHE A 282 8.75 -11.47 7.31
N GLY A 283 9.33 -11.63 6.13
CA GLY A 283 8.62 -12.07 4.94
C GLY A 283 8.51 -11.03 3.84
N LYS A 284 7.80 -11.40 2.79
CA LYS A 284 7.65 -10.61 1.57
C LYS A 284 6.33 -9.85 1.58
N ALA A 285 6.40 -8.52 1.38
CA ALA A 285 5.25 -7.72 1.04
C ALA A 285 5.10 -7.69 -0.48
N PRO A 286 3.91 -7.98 -1.04
CA PRO A 286 3.67 -7.88 -2.48
C PRO A 286 3.81 -6.42 -2.93
N SER A 287 4.41 -6.19 -4.09
CA SER A 287 4.28 -4.91 -4.78
C SER A 287 2.85 -4.76 -5.31
N HIS A 288 2.49 -3.59 -5.84
CA HIS A 288 1.13 -3.37 -6.30
C HIS A 288 0.79 -4.31 -7.47
N PRO A 289 -0.19 -5.22 -7.32
CA PRO A 289 -0.65 -6.07 -8.39
C PRO A 289 -1.64 -5.37 -9.32
N ILE A 290 -1.65 -5.84 -10.55
CA ILE A 290 -2.71 -5.61 -11.53
C ILE A 290 -3.73 -6.71 -11.33
N MET A 291 -4.95 -6.33 -10.93
CA MET A 291 -6.03 -7.25 -10.61
C MET A 291 -7.06 -7.29 -11.73
N TYR A 292 -7.73 -8.43 -11.89
CA TYR A 292 -8.84 -8.63 -12.83
C TYR A 292 -9.90 -9.56 -12.21
N ASN A 293 -11.08 -9.62 -12.84
CA ASN A 293 -12.13 -10.55 -12.45
C ASN A 293 -12.25 -11.68 -13.48
N PRO A 294 -11.93 -12.95 -13.14
CA PRO A 294 -11.98 -14.08 -14.07
C PRO A 294 -13.40 -14.43 -14.53
N THR A 295 -14.44 -13.83 -13.93
CA THR A 295 -15.83 -13.98 -14.39
C THR A 295 -16.10 -13.19 -15.67
N TYR A 296 -15.40 -12.06 -15.88
CA TYR A 296 -15.64 -11.14 -17.00
C TYR A 296 -14.52 -11.13 -18.04
N MET A 297 -13.36 -11.67 -17.73
CA MET A 297 -12.19 -11.69 -18.63
C MET A 297 -11.78 -13.14 -18.92
N ASP A 298 -11.66 -13.51 -20.19
CA ASP A 298 -11.22 -14.83 -20.57
C ASP A 298 -9.68 -14.97 -20.59
N GLU A 299 -9.20 -16.22 -20.61
CA GLU A 299 -7.76 -16.53 -20.59
C GLU A 299 -7.00 -15.94 -21.78
N ALA A 300 -7.66 -15.77 -22.94
CA ALA A 300 -7.00 -15.23 -24.12
C ALA A 300 -6.73 -13.72 -23.95
N MET A 301 -7.68 -12.99 -23.40
CA MET A 301 -7.51 -11.57 -23.09
C MET A 301 -6.47 -11.37 -21.98
N VAL A 302 -6.52 -12.17 -20.91
CA VAL A 302 -5.49 -12.15 -19.86
C VAL A 302 -4.09 -12.34 -20.46
N ALA A 303 -3.91 -13.34 -21.32
CA ALA A 303 -2.62 -13.60 -21.95
C ALA A 303 -2.17 -12.45 -22.87
N ALA A 304 -3.09 -11.83 -23.61
CA ALA A 304 -2.77 -10.69 -24.47
C ALA A 304 -2.30 -9.47 -23.65
N ILE A 305 -2.98 -9.16 -22.54
CA ILE A 305 -2.59 -8.07 -21.66
C ILE A 305 -1.25 -8.35 -20.98
N GLN A 306 -1.00 -9.60 -20.57
CA GLN A 306 0.28 -10.03 -20.00
C GLN A 306 1.42 -9.87 -21.02
N GLU A 307 1.20 -10.20 -22.29
CA GLU A 307 2.18 -10.00 -23.36
C GLU A 307 2.43 -8.52 -23.62
N ALA A 308 1.40 -7.67 -23.59
CA ALA A 308 1.53 -6.23 -23.74
C ALA A 308 2.41 -5.64 -22.61
N PHE A 309 2.14 -5.94 -21.35
CA PHE A 309 2.97 -5.48 -20.24
C PHE A 309 4.40 -6.04 -20.27
N THR A 310 4.56 -7.30 -20.69
CA THR A 310 5.89 -7.90 -20.89
C THR A 310 6.67 -7.15 -21.97
N THR A 311 6.00 -6.76 -23.06
CA THR A 311 6.58 -6.00 -24.16
C THR A 311 7.00 -4.61 -23.69
N MET A 312 6.15 -3.89 -22.96
CA MET A 312 6.47 -2.58 -22.36
C MET A 312 7.68 -2.68 -21.43
N THR A 313 7.70 -3.71 -20.57
CA THR A 313 8.83 -3.95 -19.65
C THR A 313 10.15 -4.19 -20.39
N ASN A 314 10.13 -5.05 -21.42
CA ASN A 314 11.32 -5.36 -22.21
C ASN A 314 11.83 -4.19 -23.05
N ASN A 315 10.95 -3.31 -23.47
CA ASN A 315 11.30 -2.10 -24.21
C ASN A 315 11.81 -0.99 -23.27
N GLY A 316 11.48 -1.02 -21.98
CA GLY A 316 11.67 0.07 -21.04
C GLY A 316 10.78 1.26 -21.39
N ASP A 317 9.49 0.99 -21.67
CA ASP A 317 8.53 2.02 -22.07
C ASP A 317 8.31 3.01 -20.90
N ASP A 318 8.45 4.30 -21.19
CA ASP A 318 8.40 5.39 -20.19
C ASP A 318 7.06 5.46 -19.45
N GLU A 319 5.97 4.98 -20.06
CA GLU A 319 4.62 4.96 -19.47
C GLU A 319 4.56 4.15 -18.17
N LEU A 320 5.37 3.08 -18.03
CA LEU A 320 5.44 2.31 -16.79
C LEU A 320 6.07 3.14 -15.65
N GLN A 321 7.13 3.89 -15.95
CA GLN A 321 7.78 4.75 -14.96
C GLN A 321 6.95 6.00 -14.66
N ASP A 322 6.43 6.67 -15.69
CA ASP A 322 5.74 7.94 -15.56
C ASP A 322 4.37 7.79 -14.87
N VAL A 323 3.59 6.77 -15.28
CA VAL A 323 2.20 6.60 -14.81
C VAL A 323 2.13 5.71 -13.57
N MET A 324 2.95 4.64 -13.52
CA MET A 324 2.87 3.63 -12.46
C MET A 324 4.05 3.68 -11.48
N SER A 325 5.07 4.49 -11.73
CA SER A 325 6.29 4.59 -10.91
C SER A 325 7.02 3.26 -10.74
N THR A 326 7.01 2.41 -11.78
CA THR A 326 7.66 1.11 -11.81
C THR A 326 8.57 0.96 -13.03
N PRO A 327 9.71 0.27 -12.92
CA PRO A 327 10.55 -0.03 -14.09
C PRO A 327 9.96 -1.13 -14.98
N GLY A 328 8.94 -1.85 -14.52
CA GLY A 328 8.35 -2.94 -15.30
C GLY A 328 7.26 -3.70 -14.56
N ILE A 329 6.67 -4.67 -15.23
CA ILE A 329 5.67 -5.60 -14.70
C ILE A 329 6.20 -7.02 -14.78
N THR A 330 6.13 -7.75 -13.66
CA THR A 330 6.39 -9.19 -13.58
C THR A 330 5.06 -9.93 -13.73
N ILE A 331 5.00 -10.87 -14.68
CA ILE A 331 3.85 -11.77 -14.78
C ILE A 331 3.96 -12.82 -13.67
N ILE A 332 2.98 -12.82 -12.79
CA ILE A 332 2.92 -13.67 -11.60
C ILE A 332 1.46 -14.03 -11.33
N ASN A 333 1.20 -15.23 -10.82
CA ASN A 333 -0.15 -15.64 -10.45
C ASN A 333 -0.51 -15.20 -9.01
N THR A 334 -1.78 -15.29 -8.70
CA THR A 334 -2.36 -14.82 -7.42
C THR A 334 -1.75 -15.53 -6.20
N GLU A 335 -1.65 -16.86 -6.25
CA GLU A 335 -1.13 -17.63 -5.13
C GLU A 335 0.35 -17.32 -4.85
N ASP A 336 1.17 -17.25 -5.90
CA ASP A 336 2.60 -16.94 -5.75
C ASP A 336 2.84 -15.50 -5.26
N HIS A 337 1.93 -14.58 -5.59
CA HIS A 337 2.08 -13.16 -5.23
C HIS A 337 1.46 -12.82 -3.88
N LEU A 338 0.24 -13.29 -3.60
CA LEU A 338 -0.55 -12.89 -2.44
C LEU A 338 -0.66 -13.98 -1.35
N GLY A 339 -0.51 -15.28 -1.69
CA GLY A 339 -0.78 -16.37 -0.77
C GLY A 339 0.08 -16.32 0.50
N ASN A 340 1.37 -16.08 0.36
CA ASN A 340 2.26 -15.98 1.52
C ASN A 340 2.07 -14.69 2.33
N TYR A 341 1.56 -13.62 1.72
CA TYR A 341 1.29 -12.37 2.44
C TYR A 341 0.13 -12.52 3.42
N GLY A 342 -0.95 -13.18 2.98
CA GLY A 342 -2.11 -13.43 3.82
C GLY A 342 -1.76 -14.19 5.10
N SER A 343 -1.05 -15.31 4.96
CA SER A 343 -0.65 -16.12 6.11
C SER A 343 0.27 -15.40 7.10
N LEU A 344 0.99 -14.37 6.65
CA LEU A 344 1.86 -13.57 7.53
C LEU A 344 1.12 -12.47 8.31
N ILE A 345 -0.08 -12.08 7.88
CA ILE A 345 -0.83 -10.99 8.52
C ILE A 345 -2.12 -11.46 9.20
N GLU A 346 -2.55 -12.72 8.99
CA GLU A 346 -3.82 -13.22 9.55
C GLU A 346 -3.87 -13.24 11.08
N ASP A 347 -2.71 -13.35 11.74
CA ASP A 347 -2.60 -13.29 13.21
C ASP A 347 -2.58 -11.87 13.78
N VAL A 348 -2.55 -10.84 12.92
CA VAL A 348 -2.67 -9.45 13.38
C VAL A 348 -4.09 -9.20 13.87
N PRO A 349 -4.29 -8.74 15.14
CA PRO A 349 -5.62 -8.57 15.70
C PRO A 349 -6.52 -7.69 14.81
N GLY A 350 -7.73 -8.20 14.53
CA GLY A 350 -8.78 -7.49 13.80
C GLY A 350 -8.47 -7.12 12.35
N ILE A 351 -7.41 -7.66 11.74
CA ILE A 351 -6.95 -7.24 10.39
C ILE A 351 -7.99 -7.50 9.31
N GLU A 352 -8.66 -8.64 9.35
CA GLU A 352 -9.68 -8.99 8.35
C GLU A 352 -10.89 -8.04 8.44
N ALA A 353 -11.41 -7.80 9.65
CA ALA A 353 -12.49 -6.87 9.87
C ALA A 353 -12.13 -5.44 9.47
N TYR A 354 -10.90 -5.03 9.75
CA TYR A 354 -10.38 -3.72 9.35
C TYR A 354 -10.33 -3.56 7.82
N PHE A 355 -9.80 -4.54 7.09
CA PHE A 355 -9.75 -4.47 5.64
C PHE A 355 -11.15 -4.47 5.03
N ASN A 356 -12.05 -5.31 5.52
CA ASN A 356 -13.44 -5.30 5.10
C ASN A 356 -14.09 -3.91 5.28
N GLN A 357 -13.89 -3.27 6.44
CA GLN A 357 -14.42 -1.92 6.68
C GLN A 357 -13.78 -0.83 5.82
N LYS A 358 -12.47 -0.95 5.55
CA LYS A 358 -11.71 0.06 4.81
C LYS A 358 -12.01 0.06 3.31
N TYR A 359 -12.27 -1.12 2.75
CA TYR A 359 -12.38 -1.31 1.31
C TYR A 359 -13.81 -1.62 0.82
N ASP A 360 -14.78 -1.84 1.74
CA ASP A 360 -16.22 -1.86 1.46
C ASP A 360 -16.78 -0.42 1.32
#